data_aa718d1a1a59f44b86a25bc7d0bd5fe4
#
_entry.id   aa718d1a1a59f44b86a25bc7d0bd5fe4
#
_cell.length_a   1.000
_cell.length_b   1.000
_cell.length_c   1.000
_cell.angle_alpha   90.00
_cell.angle_beta   90.00
_cell.angle_gamma   90.00
#
_symmetry.space_group_name_H-M   'P 1'
#
loop_
_entity.id
_entity.type
_entity.pdbx_description
1 polymer ?
#
loop_
_entity_poly.entity_id
_entity_poly.type
_entity_poly.pdbx_seq_one_letter_code
_entity_poly.pdbx_strand_id
1 'polypeptide(L)'
;MLNMIEKMYSKDHTIIIGDWSIGKQMRHFISTPNLSLKRKLKERFKVYNIDEFRTSCISYKTNDLCKNLYLPDKKGEDRKIHSILTYQMENNRKGCINRDKNGCRNIQYVFNYYKKTGKRPMKYSREYKFERIDQPPKPYNKVKKDEVVKCSLMPMKKG
;
A
#
# COMPACT_ATOMS: atom_id res chain seq x y z
N MET A 1 13.47 4.33 23.17
CA MET A 1 13.39 4.11 21.71
C MET A 1 14.68 4.53 21.00
N LEU A 2 15.12 5.81 21.02
CA LEU A 2 16.34 6.26 20.33
C LEU A 2 17.58 5.51 20.74
N ASN A 3 17.80 5.32 22.04
CA ASN A 3 18.94 4.54 22.55
C ASN A 3 18.92 3.07 22.07
N MET A 4 17.72 2.51 21.87
CA MET A 4 17.58 1.15 21.33
C MET A 4 17.94 1.09 19.84
N ILE A 5 17.53 2.10 19.07
CA ILE A 5 17.91 2.21 17.65
C ILE A 5 19.43 2.40 17.54
N GLU A 6 20.02 3.27 18.36
CA GLU A 6 21.46 3.53 18.37
C GLU A 6 22.27 2.30 18.81
N LYS A 7 21.74 1.48 19.74
CA LYS A 7 22.35 0.20 20.14
C LYS A 7 22.29 -0.87 19.04
N MET A 8 21.20 -0.88 18.26
CA MET A 8 21.03 -1.84 17.15
C MET A 8 21.74 -1.42 15.87
N TYR A 9 21.85 -0.12 15.62
CA TYR A 9 22.44 0.45 14.42
C TYR A 9 23.47 1.51 14.82
N SER A 10 24.65 1.51 14.21
CA SER A 10 25.64 2.56 14.45
C SER A 10 25.14 3.93 14.03
N LYS A 11 25.75 5.01 14.57
CA LYS A 11 25.40 6.42 14.20
C LYS A 11 25.60 6.73 12.72
N ASP A 12 26.42 5.96 12.01
CA ASP A 12 26.70 6.12 10.59
C ASP A 12 25.56 5.66 9.68
N HIS A 13 24.57 4.96 10.25
CA HIS A 13 23.44 4.49 9.48
C HIS A 13 22.51 5.65 9.11
N THR A 14 22.05 5.60 7.87
CA THR A 14 21.07 6.55 7.34
C THR A 14 19.65 6.04 7.60
N ILE A 15 18.83 6.86 8.24
CA ILE A 15 17.42 6.57 8.47
C ILE A 15 16.61 7.20 7.34
N ILE A 16 15.79 6.39 6.69
CA ILE A 16 14.89 6.82 5.63
C ILE A 16 13.46 6.74 6.15
N ILE A 17 12.74 7.84 6.11
CA ILE A 17 11.37 7.95 6.60
C ILE A 17 10.48 8.45 5.46
N GLY A 18 9.28 7.88 5.38
CA GLY A 18 8.25 8.39 4.48
C GLY A 18 7.87 9.83 4.81
N ASP A 19 7.54 10.61 3.79
CA ASP A 19 7.13 12.01 3.94
C ASP A 19 5.64 12.14 4.30
N TRP A 20 5.19 11.35 5.26
CA TRP A 20 3.86 11.47 5.79
C TRP A 20 3.78 12.69 6.73
N SER A 21 2.95 13.66 6.40
CA SER A 21 2.86 14.94 7.11
C SER A 21 1.46 15.15 7.73
N ILE A 22 1.37 16.15 8.59
CA ILE A 22 0.21 16.49 9.44
C ILE A 22 -1.12 16.58 8.67
N GLY A 23 -1.15 16.97 7.41
CA GLY A 23 -2.39 17.08 6.62
C GLY A 23 -2.98 15.76 6.11
N LYS A 24 -2.32 14.63 6.35
CA LYS A 24 -2.72 13.30 5.84
C LYS A 24 -3.22 12.36 6.93
N GLN A 25 -3.60 12.92 8.08
CA GLN A 25 -4.08 12.13 9.21
C GLN A 25 -5.45 11.51 8.91
N MET A 26 -5.63 10.25 9.29
CA MET A 26 -6.95 9.61 9.21
C MET A 26 -7.92 10.29 10.17
N ARG A 27 -9.11 10.62 9.66
CA ARG A 27 -10.19 11.22 10.45
C ARG A 27 -10.52 10.29 11.65
N HIS A 28 -10.64 10.84 12.84
CA HIS A 28 -10.92 10.13 14.12
C HIS A 28 -9.77 9.29 14.70
N PHE A 29 -8.55 9.36 14.18
CA PHE A 29 -7.39 8.72 14.80
C PHE A 29 -6.54 9.72 15.59
N ILE A 30 -5.92 9.24 16.68
CA ILE A 30 -4.97 10.04 17.46
C ILE A 30 -3.78 10.44 16.58
N SER A 31 -3.40 11.71 16.67
CA SER A 31 -2.26 12.23 15.92
C SER A 31 -0.98 11.48 16.26
N THR A 32 -0.35 10.86 15.27
CA THR A 32 0.97 10.24 15.47
C THR A 32 2.02 11.36 15.54
N PRO A 33 2.90 11.39 16.56
CA PRO A 33 3.89 12.45 16.76
C PRO A 33 5.07 12.36 15.78
N ASN A 34 4.78 12.26 14.47
CA ASN A 34 5.80 12.07 13.43
C ASN A 34 6.82 13.20 13.35
N LEU A 35 6.41 14.44 13.55
CA LEU A 35 7.32 15.58 13.49
C LEU A 35 8.31 15.57 14.65
N SER A 36 7.85 15.30 15.86
CA SER A 36 8.72 15.22 17.04
C SER A 36 9.68 14.04 16.93
N LEU A 37 9.18 12.90 16.43
CA LEU A 37 10.04 11.74 16.16
C LEU A 37 11.12 12.04 15.11
N LYS A 38 10.74 12.66 13.98
CA LYS A 38 11.70 13.06 12.93
C LYS A 38 12.74 14.04 13.46
N ARG A 39 12.35 15.01 14.30
CA ARG A 39 13.28 15.95 14.94
C ARG A 39 14.29 15.23 15.83
N LYS A 40 13.81 14.39 16.73
CA LYS A 40 14.68 13.62 17.65
C LYS A 40 15.60 12.65 16.91
N LEU A 41 15.16 12.02 15.83
CA LEU A 41 16.02 11.17 15.03
C LEU A 41 17.14 11.97 14.34
N LYS A 42 16.85 13.17 13.85
CA LYS A 42 17.85 14.05 13.23
C LYS A 42 18.95 14.52 14.17
N GLU A 43 18.71 14.53 15.48
CA GLU A 43 19.73 14.87 16.49
C GLU A 43 20.87 13.83 16.53
N ARG A 44 20.60 12.57 16.14
CA ARG A 44 21.53 11.45 16.29
C ARG A 44 21.92 10.76 14.99
N PHE A 45 21.09 10.88 13.97
CA PHE A 45 21.23 10.14 12.71
C PHE A 45 21.05 11.04 11.49
N LYS A 46 21.63 10.62 10.37
CA LYS A 46 21.29 11.19 9.06
C LYS A 46 19.90 10.72 8.65
N VAL A 47 18.92 11.65 8.60
CA VAL A 47 17.53 11.33 8.30
C VAL A 47 17.10 11.96 6.98
N TYR A 48 16.60 11.14 6.07
CA TYR A 48 16.04 11.56 4.79
C TYR A 48 14.55 11.30 4.73
N ASN A 49 13.79 12.26 4.19
CA ASN A 49 12.37 12.09 3.89
C ASN A 49 12.21 11.67 2.44
N ILE A 50 11.34 10.70 2.20
CA ILE A 50 11.02 10.21 0.86
C ILE A 50 9.50 10.24 0.64
N ASP A 51 9.07 10.70 -0.53
CA ASP A 51 7.67 10.54 -0.95
C ASP A 51 7.35 9.04 -1.10
N GLU A 52 6.34 8.59 -0.35
CA GLU A 52 5.93 7.18 -0.31
C GLU A 52 5.04 6.76 -1.49
N PHE A 53 4.85 7.63 -2.47
CA PHE A 53 3.94 7.35 -3.57
C PHE A 53 4.21 5.98 -4.20
N ARG A 54 3.20 5.10 -4.19
CA ARG A 54 3.19 3.73 -4.70
C ARG A 54 4.11 2.72 -4.00
N THR A 55 4.81 3.07 -2.95
CA THR A 55 5.73 2.13 -2.28
C THR A 55 5.00 0.93 -1.66
N SER A 56 3.74 1.08 -1.28
CA SER A 56 2.92 -0.02 -0.77
C SER A 56 2.14 -0.78 -1.86
N CYS A 57 2.16 -0.31 -3.12
CA CYS A 57 1.35 -0.88 -4.20
C CYS A 57 2.14 -1.73 -5.19
N ILE A 58 3.46 -1.51 -5.28
CA ILE A 58 4.34 -2.22 -6.21
C ILE A 58 5.07 -3.33 -5.43
N SER A 59 5.14 -4.53 -6.00
CA SER A 59 5.92 -5.63 -5.42
C SER A 59 7.41 -5.33 -5.52
N TYR A 60 8.12 -5.36 -4.39
CA TYR A 60 9.58 -5.23 -4.41
C TYR A 60 10.30 -6.42 -5.08
N LYS A 61 9.58 -7.53 -5.32
CA LYS A 61 10.12 -8.73 -5.97
C LYS A 61 10.00 -8.71 -7.48
N THR A 62 8.83 -8.32 -7.99
CA THR A 62 8.51 -8.39 -9.43
C THR A 62 8.43 -7.02 -10.09
N ASN A 63 8.45 -5.94 -9.32
CA ASN A 63 8.22 -4.56 -9.80
C ASN A 63 6.88 -4.32 -10.49
N ASP A 64 5.88 -5.18 -10.22
CA ASP A 64 4.52 -5.07 -10.74
C ASP A 64 3.53 -4.71 -9.66
N LEU A 65 2.31 -4.34 -10.05
CA LEU A 65 1.26 -3.98 -9.11
C LEU A 65 0.83 -5.18 -8.26
N CYS A 66 0.84 -4.98 -6.94
CA CYS A 66 0.24 -5.92 -6.00
C CYS A 66 -1.27 -5.79 -5.97
N LYS A 67 -1.96 -6.88 -5.67
CA LYS A 67 -3.39 -6.92 -5.36
C LYS A 67 -3.58 -7.11 -3.85
N ASN A 68 -4.71 -6.62 -3.31
CA ASN A 68 -5.05 -6.91 -1.92
C ASN A 68 -5.54 -8.37 -1.81
N LEU A 69 -5.25 -9.01 -0.68
CA LEU A 69 -5.82 -10.31 -0.35
C LEU A 69 -7.21 -10.12 0.26
N TYR A 70 -8.17 -10.88 -0.24
CA TYR A 70 -9.51 -10.98 0.31
C TYR A 70 -9.75 -12.41 0.77
N LEU A 71 -10.31 -12.59 1.95
CA LEU A 71 -10.68 -13.89 2.50
C LEU A 71 -12.12 -13.82 2.99
N PRO A 72 -12.90 -14.89 2.84
CA PRO A 72 -14.25 -14.94 3.37
C PRO A 72 -14.23 -14.83 4.90
N ASP A 73 -15.12 -14.04 5.46
CA ASP A 73 -15.34 -13.97 6.88
C ASP A 73 -16.29 -15.11 7.36
N LYS A 74 -16.65 -15.11 8.64
CA LYS A 74 -17.57 -16.11 9.21
C LYS A 74 -18.97 -16.09 8.59
N LYS A 75 -19.33 -15.03 7.87
CA LYS A 75 -20.62 -14.85 7.19
C LYS A 75 -20.52 -15.15 5.69
N GLY A 76 -19.34 -15.56 5.20
CA GLY A 76 -19.08 -15.76 3.78
C GLY A 76 -18.87 -14.49 2.96
N GLU A 77 -18.75 -13.33 3.60
CA GLU A 77 -18.46 -12.07 2.91
C GLU A 77 -16.94 -11.88 2.75
N ASP A 78 -16.51 -11.40 1.58
CA ASP A 78 -15.10 -11.15 1.31
C ASP A 78 -14.55 -9.99 2.13
N ARG A 79 -13.66 -10.31 3.07
CA ARG A 79 -12.98 -9.33 3.92
C ARG A 79 -11.56 -9.07 3.42
N LYS A 80 -11.22 -7.80 3.22
CA LYS A 80 -9.87 -7.37 2.86
C LYS A 80 -8.90 -7.57 4.01
N ILE A 81 -7.80 -8.28 3.77
CA ILE A 81 -6.69 -8.41 4.71
C ILE A 81 -5.68 -7.29 4.45
N HIS A 82 -5.69 -6.26 5.28
CA HIS A 82 -4.89 -5.04 5.08
C HIS A 82 -3.37 -5.25 5.16
N SER A 83 -2.92 -6.22 5.95
CA SER A 83 -1.49 -6.48 6.18
C SER A 83 -0.82 -7.30 5.08
N ILE A 84 -1.60 -7.88 4.15
CA ILE A 84 -1.09 -8.80 3.13
C ILE A 84 -1.42 -8.30 1.74
N LEU A 85 -0.40 -8.33 0.88
CA LEU A 85 -0.52 -8.10 -0.54
C LEU A 85 -0.21 -9.39 -1.30
N THR A 86 -0.84 -9.57 -2.44
CA THR A 86 -0.56 -10.66 -3.37
C THR A 86 0.12 -10.13 -4.63
N TYR A 87 1.01 -10.91 -5.20
CA TYR A 87 1.70 -10.60 -6.45
C TYR A 87 1.79 -11.84 -7.32
N GLN A 88 1.93 -11.66 -8.62
CA GLN A 88 2.12 -12.76 -9.56
C GLN A 88 3.59 -13.16 -9.60
N MET A 89 3.88 -14.45 -9.43
CA MET A 89 5.21 -15.02 -9.57
C MET A 89 5.44 -15.44 -11.03
N GLU A 90 6.70 -15.58 -11.44
CA GLU A 90 7.07 -16.03 -12.81
C GLU A 90 6.50 -17.39 -13.20
N ASN A 91 6.29 -18.27 -12.23
CA ASN A 91 5.69 -19.61 -12.41
C ASN A 91 4.15 -19.58 -12.38
N ASN A 92 3.52 -18.46 -12.64
CA ASN A 92 2.07 -18.25 -12.60
C ASN A 92 1.38 -18.49 -11.25
N ARG A 93 2.13 -18.70 -10.17
CA ARG A 93 1.59 -18.82 -8.82
C ARG A 93 1.39 -17.45 -8.18
N LYS A 94 0.45 -17.35 -7.27
CA LYS A 94 0.27 -16.15 -6.44
C LYS A 94 1.17 -16.22 -5.22
N GLY A 95 2.03 -15.24 -5.06
CA GLY A 95 2.82 -15.04 -3.86
C GLY A 95 2.16 -14.05 -2.91
N CYS A 96 2.46 -14.17 -1.62
CA CYS A 96 2.01 -13.25 -0.58
C CYS A 96 3.20 -12.49 0.01
N ILE A 97 2.99 -11.21 0.30
CA ILE A 97 3.99 -10.36 0.99
C ILE A 97 3.28 -9.57 2.10
N ASN A 98 3.97 -9.36 3.21
CA ASN A 98 3.55 -8.38 4.20
C ASN A 98 3.66 -6.98 3.60
N ARG A 99 2.59 -6.18 3.72
CA ARG A 99 2.47 -4.84 3.12
C ARG A 99 3.52 -3.87 3.64
N ASP A 100 3.78 -3.87 4.94
CA ASP A 100 4.74 -2.94 5.57
C ASP A 100 6.16 -3.29 5.15
N LYS A 101 6.51 -4.59 5.14
CA LYS A 101 7.79 -5.07 4.62
C LYS A 101 7.98 -4.68 3.16
N ASN A 102 6.94 -4.79 2.34
CA ASN A 102 6.97 -4.36 0.95
C ASN A 102 7.23 -2.85 0.84
N GLY A 103 6.50 -2.05 1.60
CA GLY A 103 6.68 -0.59 1.65
C GLY A 103 8.10 -0.19 2.04
N CYS A 104 8.66 -0.76 3.11
CA CYS A 104 10.01 -0.49 3.56
C CYS A 104 11.07 -0.84 2.50
N ARG A 105 10.94 -1.98 1.83
CA ARG A 105 11.88 -2.38 0.75
C ARG A 105 11.80 -1.45 -0.45
N ASN A 106 10.61 -1.03 -0.82
CA ASN A 106 10.42 -0.08 -1.92
C ASN A 106 10.93 1.32 -1.56
N ILE A 107 10.73 1.79 -0.34
CA ILE A 107 11.32 3.06 0.15
C ILE A 107 12.85 3.00 0.07
N GLN A 108 13.46 1.91 0.53
CA GLN A 108 14.90 1.69 0.43
C GLN A 108 15.37 1.69 -1.03
N TYR A 109 14.65 1.00 -1.92
CA TYR A 109 14.96 0.95 -3.35
C TYR A 109 14.90 2.34 -3.99
N VAL A 110 13.81 3.09 -3.76
CA VAL A 110 13.63 4.45 -4.31
C VAL A 110 14.73 5.38 -3.83
N PHE A 111 15.12 5.32 -2.55
CA PHE A 111 16.20 6.12 -2.00
C PHE A 111 17.55 5.79 -2.65
N ASN A 112 17.89 4.51 -2.74
CA ASN A 112 19.15 4.06 -3.32
C ASN A 112 19.24 4.43 -4.82
N TYR A 113 18.14 4.30 -5.54
CA TYR A 113 18.06 4.68 -6.94
C TYR A 113 18.25 6.19 -7.10
N TYR A 114 17.55 7.00 -6.30
CA TYR A 114 17.69 8.45 -6.30
C TYR A 114 19.11 8.88 -5.96
N LYS A 115 19.75 8.27 -4.97
CA LYS A 115 21.13 8.55 -4.59
C LYS A 115 22.12 8.27 -5.73
N LYS A 116 21.86 7.26 -6.56
CA LYS A 116 22.73 6.89 -7.68
C LYS A 116 22.49 7.74 -8.94
N THR A 117 21.24 8.09 -9.24
CA THR A 117 20.85 8.65 -10.54
C THR A 117 20.38 10.11 -10.46
N GLY A 118 20.15 10.65 -9.27
CA GLY A 118 19.53 11.96 -9.08
C GLY A 118 18.05 12.02 -9.48
N LYS A 119 17.46 10.89 -9.91
CA LYS A 119 16.08 10.81 -10.40
C LYS A 119 15.28 9.75 -9.65
N ARG A 120 13.96 9.93 -9.59
CA ARG A 120 13.05 8.93 -9.04
C ARG A 120 12.82 7.79 -10.05
N PRO A 121 12.74 6.52 -9.63
CA PRO A 121 12.39 5.44 -10.54
C PRO A 121 11.01 5.69 -11.16
N MET A 122 10.88 5.51 -12.47
CA MET A 122 9.69 5.88 -13.25
C MET A 122 8.40 5.26 -12.69
N LYS A 123 8.38 3.96 -12.38
CA LYS A 123 7.19 3.28 -11.83
C LYS A 123 6.67 3.89 -10.52
N TYR A 124 7.52 4.56 -9.76
CA TYR A 124 7.18 5.25 -8.50
C TYR A 124 6.86 6.73 -8.71
N SER A 125 6.93 7.25 -9.95
CA SER A 125 6.52 8.61 -10.30
C SER A 125 5.01 8.73 -10.45
N ARG A 126 4.47 9.93 -10.19
CA ARG A 126 3.05 10.24 -10.43
C ARG A 126 2.69 10.31 -11.91
N GLU A 127 3.66 10.59 -12.75
CA GLU A 127 3.52 10.69 -14.20
C GLU A 127 3.34 9.32 -14.86
N TYR A 128 3.92 8.26 -14.25
CA TYR A 128 3.82 6.91 -14.79
C TYR A 128 2.41 6.33 -14.60
N LYS A 129 1.81 5.90 -15.69
CA LYS A 129 0.52 5.19 -15.66
C LYS A 129 0.79 3.71 -15.92
N PHE A 130 0.40 2.84 -14.97
CA PHE A 130 0.34 1.42 -15.26
C PHE A 130 -0.78 1.17 -16.26
N GLU A 131 -0.54 0.36 -17.26
CA GLU A 131 -1.62 -0.19 -18.08
C GLU A 131 -2.60 -0.91 -17.15
N ARG A 132 -3.88 -0.59 -17.28
CA ARG A 132 -4.93 -1.20 -16.46
C ARG A 132 -5.20 -2.61 -17.00
N ILE A 133 -4.38 -3.56 -16.60
CA ILE A 133 -4.72 -4.97 -16.75
C ILE A 133 -5.73 -5.24 -15.64
N ASP A 134 -7.01 -5.33 -16.02
CA ASP A 134 -8.16 -5.72 -15.19
C ASP A 134 -8.15 -5.20 -13.75
N GLN A 135 -8.79 -4.03 -13.55
CA GLN A 135 -9.22 -3.71 -12.19
C GLN A 135 -10.22 -4.81 -11.78
N PRO A 136 -10.03 -5.45 -10.61
CA PRO A 136 -11.11 -6.25 -10.04
C PRO A 136 -12.34 -5.36 -9.95
N PRO A 137 -13.56 -5.90 -10.16
CA PRO A 137 -14.78 -5.13 -10.07
C PRO A 137 -14.72 -4.31 -8.78
N LYS A 138 -15.08 -3.03 -8.87
CA LYS A 138 -15.14 -2.15 -7.70
C LYS A 138 -15.91 -2.89 -6.63
N PRO A 139 -15.45 -2.92 -5.35
CA PRO A 139 -16.22 -3.58 -4.31
C PRO A 139 -17.63 -3.02 -4.37
N TYR A 140 -18.58 -3.93 -4.41
CA TYR A 140 -20.01 -3.73 -4.53
C TYR A 140 -20.43 -2.47 -3.74
N ASN A 141 -20.70 -1.38 -4.43
CA ASN A 141 -21.40 -0.25 -3.83
C ASN A 141 -22.75 -0.80 -3.44
N LYS A 142 -23.09 -0.76 -2.13
CA LYS A 142 -24.42 -1.09 -1.64
C LYS A 142 -25.43 -0.47 -2.59
N VAL A 143 -26.08 -1.32 -3.40
CA VAL A 143 -27.22 -0.92 -4.22
C VAL A 143 -28.18 -0.24 -3.26
N LYS A 144 -28.49 1.03 -3.51
CA LYS A 144 -29.53 1.72 -2.77
C LYS A 144 -30.76 0.84 -2.88
N LYS A 145 -31.40 0.54 -1.76
CA LYS A 145 -32.57 -0.36 -1.64
C LYS A 145 -33.78 0.02 -2.51
N ASP A 146 -33.68 1.05 -3.30
CA ASP A 146 -34.79 1.70 -4.01
C ASP A 146 -34.94 1.27 -5.48
N GLU A 147 -34.04 0.41 -5.99
CA GLU A 147 -34.16 -0.18 -7.32
C GLU A 147 -34.42 -1.70 -7.27
N VAL A 148 -35.51 -2.08 -6.63
CA VAL A 148 -36.08 -3.40 -6.85
C VAL A 148 -36.84 -3.35 -8.18
N VAL A 149 -36.18 -3.71 -9.27
CA VAL A 149 -36.84 -3.97 -10.56
C VAL A 149 -37.83 -5.09 -10.33
N LYS A 150 -39.11 -4.75 -10.36
CA LYS A 150 -40.20 -5.71 -10.38
C LYS A 150 -40.06 -6.58 -11.63
N CYS A 151 -39.54 -7.78 -11.44
CA CYS A 151 -39.56 -8.82 -12.45
C CYS A 151 -41.00 -9.26 -12.61
N SER A 152 -41.69 -8.74 -13.62
CA SER A 152 -43.03 -9.20 -13.99
C SER A 152 -42.95 -10.62 -14.54
N LEU A 153 -43.44 -11.57 -13.77
CA LEU A 153 -43.66 -12.96 -14.20
C LEU A 153 -44.64 -12.94 -15.38
N MET A 154 -44.18 -13.29 -16.57
CA MET A 154 -45.08 -13.59 -17.70
C MET A 154 -45.86 -14.89 -17.40
N PRO A 155 -47.18 -14.91 -17.62
CA PRO A 155 -47.97 -16.12 -17.40
C PRO A 155 -47.63 -17.20 -18.43
N MET A 156 -47.34 -18.41 -17.97
CA MET A 156 -47.21 -19.58 -18.83
C MET A 156 -48.56 -19.82 -19.56
N LYS A 157 -48.50 -19.84 -20.88
CA LYS A 157 -49.61 -20.36 -21.69
C LYS A 157 -49.71 -21.86 -21.47
N LYS A 158 -50.86 -22.28 -20.95
CA LYS A 158 -51.27 -23.70 -20.99
C LYS A 158 -51.62 -24.05 -22.42
N GLY A 159 -50.97 -25.03 -22.98
CA GLY A 159 -51.32 -25.80 -24.15
C GLY A 159 -51.57 -27.25 -23.75
#